data_a710f3db104f722bf756574e46c3479a
#
_entry.id   a710f3db104f722bf756574e46c3479a
#
_cell.length_a   1.000
_cell.length_b   1.000
_cell.length_c   1.000
_cell.angle_alpha   90.00
_cell.angle_beta   90.00
_cell.angle_gamma   90.00
#
_symmetry.space_group_name_H-M   'P 1'
#
loop_
_entity.id
_entity.type
_entity.pdbx_description
1 polymer ?
#
loop_
_entity_poly.entity_id
_entity_poly.type
_entity_poly.pdbx_seq_one_letter_code
_entity_poly.pdbx_strand_id
1 'polypeptide(L)'
;MDINQVHIGHVVRFIKDRGFGFIEAEDGEIYFFFRDKEDLKKKKQAGLIPYIHNYISGDRVSFNLRLSQRDEGKIEAYDVAFITNERRAILINNFQEYGFLEGYIKIFDPETIFVKDKSTYVYVPITISEWEENLEEVYQKRENTLVRYKLNQVNRTDKLTATLSDAKFVDEYYVLMSHFDNQTPIRATITGKSKHGYHATLFEGKIKGFIRLPLNQTDSCKDYNKLDIVEVRVKHRIQDGHRVVSLDLIS
;
A
#
# COMPACT_ATOMS: atom_id res chain seq x y z
N MET A 1 -21.87 -22.83 23.54
CA MET A 1 -20.57 -22.39 23.02
C MET A 1 -19.61 -22.22 24.19
N ASP A 2 -18.41 -22.77 24.11
CA ASP A 2 -17.44 -22.68 25.20
C ASP A 2 -16.65 -21.37 25.08
N ILE A 3 -16.87 -20.44 26.02
CA ILE A 3 -16.21 -19.13 26.09
C ILE A 3 -14.69 -19.26 26.30
N ASN A 4 -14.22 -20.40 26.72
CA ASN A 4 -12.80 -20.67 27.05
C ASN A 4 -12.02 -21.30 25.87
N GLN A 5 -12.62 -21.45 24.71
CA GLN A 5 -12.01 -22.07 23.53
C GLN A 5 -11.70 -21.05 22.45
N VAL A 6 -10.58 -21.25 21.73
CA VAL A 6 -10.25 -20.48 20.52
C VAL A 6 -11.19 -20.90 19.39
N HIS A 7 -11.86 -19.94 18.79
CA HIS A 7 -12.77 -20.12 17.68
C HIS A 7 -12.09 -19.69 16.37
N ILE A 8 -12.59 -20.24 15.25
CA ILE A 8 -12.17 -19.88 13.90
C ILE A 8 -13.39 -19.37 13.12
N GLY A 9 -13.17 -18.40 12.26
CA GLY A 9 -14.22 -17.85 11.41
C GLY A 9 -13.66 -16.96 10.31
N HIS A 10 -14.57 -16.33 9.57
CA HIS A 10 -14.21 -15.43 8.49
C HIS A 10 -14.75 -14.02 8.76
N VAL A 11 -13.91 -13.02 8.48
CA VAL A 11 -14.34 -11.61 8.53
C VAL A 11 -15.37 -11.37 7.43
N VAL A 12 -16.60 -11.07 7.82
CA VAL A 12 -17.68 -10.69 6.90
C VAL A 12 -17.49 -9.26 6.44
N ARG A 13 -17.26 -8.36 7.39
CA ARG A 13 -17.08 -6.93 7.14
C ARG A 13 -16.21 -6.29 8.23
N PHE A 14 -15.36 -5.35 7.81
CA PHE A 14 -14.59 -4.51 8.72
C PHE A 14 -14.70 -3.04 8.33
N ILE A 15 -15.05 -2.18 9.29
CA ILE A 15 -15.18 -0.73 9.10
C ILE A 15 -13.92 -0.07 9.66
N LYS A 16 -12.97 0.17 8.77
CA LYS A 16 -11.60 0.60 9.10
C LYS A 16 -11.57 1.89 9.94
N ASP A 17 -12.37 2.88 9.58
CA ASP A 17 -12.36 4.20 10.24
C ASP A 17 -12.93 4.12 11.66
N ARG A 18 -13.88 3.23 11.89
CA ARG A 18 -14.50 2.99 13.19
C ARG A 18 -13.81 1.89 14.01
N GLY A 19 -12.93 1.10 13.37
CA GLY A 19 -12.14 0.07 14.04
C GLY A 19 -12.94 -1.13 14.53
N PHE A 20 -14.08 -1.46 13.94
CA PHE A 20 -14.88 -2.63 14.31
C PHE A 20 -15.32 -3.44 13.09
N GLY A 21 -15.73 -4.68 13.32
CA GLY A 21 -16.20 -5.56 12.28
C GLY A 21 -17.05 -6.71 12.80
N PHE A 22 -17.33 -7.64 11.90
CA PHE A 22 -18.12 -8.83 12.14
C PHE A 22 -17.40 -10.05 11.61
N ILE A 23 -17.43 -11.13 12.39
CA ILE A 23 -16.84 -12.44 12.07
C ILE A 23 -17.98 -13.45 12.05
N GLU A 24 -18.09 -14.21 10.99
CA GLU A 24 -18.92 -15.41 10.90
C GLU A 24 -18.06 -16.60 11.35
N ALA A 25 -18.45 -17.24 12.44
CA ALA A 25 -17.81 -18.43 12.96
C ALA A 25 -18.16 -19.67 12.13
N GLU A 26 -17.44 -20.78 12.32
CA GLU A 26 -17.68 -22.04 11.56
C GLU A 26 -19.08 -22.65 11.84
N ASP A 27 -19.73 -22.31 12.92
CA ASP A 27 -21.11 -22.70 13.24
C ASP A 27 -22.19 -21.79 12.61
N GLY A 28 -21.79 -20.76 11.87
CA GLY A 28 -22.67 -19.80 11.21
C GLY A 28 -23.10 -18.61 12.08
N GLU A 29 -22.70 -18.56 13.35
CA GLU A 29 -22.99 -17.42 14.21
C GLU A 29 -22.10 -16.22 13.86
N ILE A 30 -22.69 -15.00 13.97
CA ILE A 30 -22.00 -13.75 13.63
C ILE A 30 -21.67 -13.00 14.92
N TYR A 31 -20.38 -12.74 15.14
CA TYR A 31 -19.86 -12.01 16.29
C TYR A 31 -19.33 -10.64 15.90
N PHE A 32 -19.68 -9.65 16.71
CA PHE A 32 -19.04 -8.33 16.65
C PHE A 32 -17.64 -8.42 17.23
N PHE A 33 -16.67 -7.69 16.65
CA PHE A 33 -15.35 -7.48 17.23
C PHE A 33 -14.90 -6.04 17.09
N PHE A 34 -14.11 -5.60 18.06
CA PHE A 34 -13.46 -4.31 18.04
C PHE A 34 -11.94 -4.48 17.96
N ARG A 35 -11.29 -3.70 17.08
CA ARG A 35 -9.84 -3.69 16.93
C ARG A 35 -9.22 -2.68 17.91
N ASP A 36 -8.67 -3.17 19.00
CA ASP A 36 -7.91 -2.32 19.93
C ASP A 36 -6.56 -1.93 19.31
N LYS A 37 -6.47 -0.68 18.83
CA LYS A 37 -5.25 -0.17 18.19
C LYS A 37 -4.08 -0.03 19.17
N GLU A 38 -4.36 0.28 20.43
CA GLU A 38 -3.32 0.46 21.45
C GLU A 38 -2.71 -0.88 21.89
N ASP A 39 -3.55 -1.90 22.10
CA ASP A 39 -3.08 -3.25 22.38
C ASP A 39 -2.24 -3.81 21.23
N LEU A 40 -2.71 -3.65 19.99
CA LEU A 40 -1.96 -4.10 18.81
C LEU A 40 -0.63 -3.36 18.63
N LYS A 41 -0.55 -2.07 18.97
CA LYS A 41 0.73 -1.34 18.97
C LYS A 41 1.70 -1.91 20.02
N LYS A 42 1.22 -2.20 21.23
CA LYS A 42 2.02 -2.83 22.30
C LYS A 42 2.53 -4.21 21.86
N LYS A 43 1.66 -5.06 21.31
CA LYS A 43 2.03 -6.39 20.78
C LYS A 43 3.09 -6.29 19.67
N LYS A 44 2.97 -5.32 18.77
CA LYS A 44 3.97 -5.07 17.73
C LYS A 44 5.31 -4.59 18.31
N GLN A 45 5.30 -3.66 19.26
CA GLN A 45 6.51 -3.17 19.92
C GLN A 45 7.22 -4.27 20.71
N ALA A 46 6.45 -5.18 21.33
CA ALA A 46 6.98 -6.36 22.02
C ALA A 46 7.45 -7.49 21.08
N GLY A 47 7.34 -7.31 19.74
CA GLY A 47 7.71 -8.34 18.76
C GLY A 47 6.77 -9.55 18.70
N LEU A 48 5.61 -9.50 19.37
CA LEU A 48 4.62 -10.58 19.38
C LEU A 48 3.87 -10.73 18.05
N ILE A 49 3.77 -9.64 17.30
CA ILE A 49 3.19 -9.63 15.95
C ILE A 49 4.12 -8.86 15.00
N PRO A 50 4.33 -9.33 13.76
CA PRO A 50 5.22 -8.68 12.79
C PRO A 50 4.64 -7.35 12.28
N TYR A 51 3.34 -7.24 12.17
CA TYR A 51 2.63 -6.04 11.75
C TYR A 51 1.18 -6.02 12.23
N ILE A 52 0.57 -4.84 12.23
CA ILE A 52 -0.84 -4.67 12.51
C ILE A 52 -1.61 -4.93 11.21
N HIS A 53 -2.39 -6.01 11.17
CA HIS A 53 -3.22 -6.38 10.02
C HIS A 53 -4.44 -5.47 9.90
N ASN A 54 -4.79 -5.07 8.67
CA ASN A 54 -6.06 -4.40 8.37
C ASN A 54 -7.04 -5.45 7.84
N TYR A 55 -8.00 -5.82 8.67
CA TYR A 55 -8.97 -6.85 8.30
C TYR A 55 -9.77 -6.46 7.07
N ILE A 56 -10.01 -7.44 6.22
CA ILE A 56 -10.82 -7.36 5.01
C ILE A 56 -11.77 -8.53 4.93
N SER A 57 -12.85 -8.39 4.18
CA SER A 57 -13.81 -9.48 3.97
C SER A 57 -13.13 -10.73 3.40
N GLY A 58 -13.46 -11.89 3.94
CA GLY A 58 -12.90 -13.18 3.59
C GLY A 58 -11.59 -13.53 4.33
N ASP A 59 -11.07 -12.65 5.21
CA ASP A 59 -9.97 -13.02 6.09
C ASP A 59 -10.39 -14.12 7.05
N ARG A 60 -9.66 -15.24 7.05
CA ARG A 60 -9.80 -16.28 8.05
C ARG A 60 -9.04 -15.85 9.30
N VAL A 61 -9.70 -15.91 10.44
CA VAL A 61 -9.19 -15.42 11.73
C VAL A 61 -9.44 -16.43 12.84
N SER A 62 -8.57 -16.41 13.86
CA SER A 62 -8.86 -17.01 15.17
C SER A 62 -9.28 -15.91 16.13
N PHE A 63 -10.13 -16.25 17.09
CA PHE A 63 -10.64 -15.32 18.09
C PHE A 63 -11.14 -16.05 19.33
N ASN A 64 -11.26 -15.32 20.44
CA ASN A 64 -11.88 -15.76 21.66
C ASN A 64 -13.23 -15.04 21.85
N LEU A 65 -14.11 -15.60 22.68
CA LEU A 65 -15.42 -15.01 22.99
C LEU A 65 -15.45 -14.51 24.45
N ARG A 66 -16.12 -13.36 24.65
CA ARG A 66 -16.41 -12.82 25.97
C ARG A 66 -17.77 -12.13 25.98
N LEU A 67 -18.30 -11.90 27.19
CA LEU A 67 -19.43 -11.00 27.36
C LEU A 67 -19.02 -9.57 26.95
N SER A 68 -19.85 -8.92 26.19
CA SER A 68 -19.59 -7.55 25.74
C SER A 68 -19.55 -6.60 26.94
N GLN A 69 -18.54 -5.72 26.93
CA GLN A 69 -18.45 -4.65 27.92
C GLN A 69 -19.35 -3.44 27.58
N ARG A 70 -19.94 -3.43 26.38
CA ARG A 70 -20.73 -2.30 25.84
C ARG A 70 -22.22 -2.60 25.84
N ASP A 71 -22.57 -3.84 25.53
CA ASP A 71 -23.96 -4.31 25.37
C ASP A 71 -24.20 -5.48 26.32
N GLU A 72 -24.94 -5.22 27.39
CA GLU A 72 -25.25 -6.22 28.40
C GLU A 72 -25.95 -7.45 27.79
N GLY A 73 -25.46 -8.65 28.12
CA GLY A 73 -25.99 -9.91 27.63
C GLY A 73 -25.56 -10.33 26.21
N LYS A 74 -24.79 -9.51 25.49
CA LYS A 74 -24.24 -9.91 24.17
C LYS A 74 -22.86 -10.52 24.30
N ILE A 75 -22.53 -11.41 23.37
CA ILE A 75 -21.20 -12.00 23.22
C ILE A 75 -20.46 -11.28 22.10
N GLU A 76 -19.21 -10.94 22.32
CA GLU A 76 -18.32 -10.33 21.33
C GLU A 76 -17.03 -11.13 21.17
N ALA A 77 -16.45 -11.07 19.96
CA ALA A 77 -15.15 -11.65 19.68
C ALA A 77 -14.04 -10.68 20.12
N TYR A 78 -13.01 -11.21 20.75
CA TYR A 78 -11.82 -10.47 21.15
C TYR A 78 -10.54 -11.24 20.83
N ASP A 79 -9.40 -10.62 20.95
CA ASP A 79 -8.08 -11.18 20.60
C ASP A 79 -8.04 -11.79 19.19
N VAL A 80 -8.62 -11.06 18.24
CA VAL A 80 -8.75 -11.51 16.86
C VAL A 80 -7.38 -11.51 16.18
N ALA A 81 -6.96 -12.68 15.68
CA ALA A 81 -5.69 -12.86 14.98
C ALA A 81 -5.93 -13.35 13.55
N PHE A 82 -5.24 -12.70 12.58
CA PHE A 82 -5.29 -13.09 11.17
C PHE A 82 -4.57 -14.43 10.95
N ILE A 83 -5.18 -15.33 10.20
CA ILE A 83 -4.60 -16.61 9.78
C ILE A 83 -4.23 -16.55 8.30
N THR A 84 -5.21 -16.38 7.42
CA THR A 84 -5.02 -16.37 5.97
C THR A 84 -6.18 -15.67 5.25
N ASN A 85 -6.02 -15.40 3.96
CA ASN A 85 -7.11 -15.10 3.03
C ASN A 85 -6.88 -15.94 1.78
N GLU A 86 -7.62 -17.03 1.65
CA GLU A 86 -7.38 -18.05 0.61
C GLU A 86 -7.46 -17.48 -0.81
N ARG A 87 -8.48 -16.65 -1.10
CA ARG A 87 -8.62 -16.05 -2.44
C ARG A 87 -7.44 -15.14 -2.79
N ARG A 88 -6.95 -14.37 -1.82
CA ARG A 88 -5.76 -13.52 -2.02
C ARG A 88 -4.48 -14.32 -2.09
N ALA A 89 -4.37 -15.42 -1.35
CA ALA A 89 -3.24 -16.33 -1.47
C ALA A 89 -3.16 -16.95 -2.88
N ILE A 90 -4.29 -17.43 -3.42
CA ILE A 90 -4.35 -17.94 -4.81
C ILE A 90 -3.96 -16.84 -5.81
N LEU A 91 -4.48 -15.62 -5.63
CA LEU A 91 -4.16 -14.48 -6.49
C LEU A 91 -2.64 -14.17 -6.50
N ILE A 92 -2.02 -14.17 -5.32
CA ILE A 92 -0.57 -13.93 -5.18
C ILE A 92 0.24 -15.06 -5.82
N ASN A 93 -0.14 -16.32 -5.59
CA ASN A 93 0.54 -17.47 -6.20
C ASN A 93 0.46 -17.42 -7.73
N ASN A 94 -0.70 -17.12 -8.31
CA ASN A 94 -0.86 -16.95 -9.74
C ASN A 94 0.03 -15.81 -10.27
N PHE A 95 0.12 -14.70 -9.56
CA PHE A 95 1.02 -13.61 -9.94
C PHE A 95 2.50 -14.01 -9.89
N GLN A 96 2.91 -14.76 -8.87
CA GLN A 96 4.30 -15.25 -8.75
C GLN A 96 4.66 -16.23 -9.86
N GLU A 97 3.70 -17.05 -10.31
CA GLU A 97 3.89 -18.01 -11.40
C GLU A 97 3.96 -17.33 -12.78
N TYR A 98 3.03 -16.42 -13.07
CA TYR A 98 2.89 -15.87 -14.43
C TYR A 98 3.52 -14.49 -14.61
N GLY A 99 3.85 -13.76 -13.53
CA GLY A 99 4.41 -12.40 -13.57
C GLY A 99 3.41 -11.30 -13.92
N PHE A 100 2.18 -11.66 -14.30
CA PHE A 100 1.05 -10.76 -14.53
C PHE A 100 -0.27 -11.49 -14.32
N LEU A 101 -1.34 -10.72 -14.16
CA LEU A 101 -2.71 -11.22 -14.02
C LEU A 101 -3.64 -10.50 -15.00
N GLU A 102 -4.84 -11.05 -15.19
CA GLU A 102 -5.89 -10.45 -16.02
C GLU A 102 -7.14 -10.16 -15.17
N GLY A 103 -7.78 -9.03 -15.42
CA GLY A 103 -9.00 -8.65 -14.72
C GLY A 103 -9.72 -7.49 -15.40
N TYR A 104 -10.84 -7.09 -14.83
CA TYR A 104 -11.69 -6.02 -15.36
C TYR A 104 -11.60 -4.78 -14.48
N ILE A 105 -11.43 -3.61 -15.09
CA ILE A 105 -11.47 -2.34 -14.38
C ILE A 105 -12.88 -2.12 -13.82
N LYS A 106 -12.97 -1.74 -12.55
CA LYS A 106 -14.18 -1.40 -11.85
C LYS A 106 -14.01 -0.08 -11.11
N ILE A 107 -14.96 0.81 -11.27
CA ILE A 107 -14.99 2.14 -10.65
C ILE A 107 -16.19 2.19 -9.73
N PHE A 108 -15.98 2.30 -8.42
CA PHE A 108 -17.05 2.39 -7.43
C PHE A 108 -17.35 3.85 -7.05
N ASP A 109 -16.33 4.68 -7.11
CA ASP A 109 -16.40 6.13 -6.94
C ASP A 109 -15.26 6.79 -7.75
N PRO A 110 -15.30 8.11 -8.01
CA PRO A 110 -14.30 8.78 -8.83
C PRO A 110 -12.86 8.63 -8.34
N GLU A 111 -12.66 8.41 -7.02
CA GLU A 111 -11.32 8.34 -6.42
C GLU A 111 -10.80 6.91 -6.25
N THR A 112 -11.68 5.90 -6.39
CA THR A 112 -11.34 4.51 -6.05
C THR A 112 -11.58 3.57 -7.23
N ILE A 113 -10.49 3.24 -7.89
CA ILE A 113 -10.47 2.34 -9.05
C ILE A 113 -9.90 1.00 -8.63
N PHE A 114 -10.56 -0.08 -9.07
CA PHE A 114 -10.16 -1.45 -8.80
C PHE A 114 -9.96 -2.24 -10.09
N VAL A 115 -9.15 -3.26 -9.98
CA VAL A 115 -9.20 -4.40 -10.90
C VAL A 115 -9.96 -5.53 -10.20
N LYS A 116 -11.00 -6.07 -10.84
CA LYS A 116 -11.64 -7.33 -10.44
C LYS A 116 -10.91 -8.46 -11.17
N ASP A 117 -10.12 -9.23 -10.43
CA ASP A 117 -9.40 -10.39 -10.99
C ASP A 117 -10.34 -11.39 -11.66
N LYS A 118 -9.94 -11.88 -12.83
CA LYS A 118 -10.77 -12.77 -13.66
C LYS A 118 -10.93 -14.16 -13.06
N SER A 119 -9.92 -14.66 -12.34
CA SER A 119 -9.90 -16.03 -11.81
C SER A 119 -10.43 -16.12 -10.39
N THR A 120 -10.02 -15.22 -9.52
CA THR A 120 -10.35 -15.26 -8.09
C THR A 120 -11.52 -14.35 -7.71
N TYR A 121 -11.91 -13.45 -8.63
CA TYR A 121 -12.92 -12.39 -8.41
C TYR A 121 -12.58 -11.41 -7.28
N VAL A 122 -11.34 -11.41 -6.82
CA VAL A 122 -10.85 -10.44 -5.83
C VAL A 122 -10.78 -9.06 -6.44
N TYR A 123 -11.26 -8.06 -5.70
CA TYR A 123 -11.07 -6.67 -6.05
C TYR A 123 -9.74 -6.17 -5.47
N VAL A 124 -8.84 -5.71 -6.35
CA VAL A 124 -7.54 -5.16 -6.00
C VAL A 124 -7.53 -3.67 -6.36
N PRO A 125 -7.33 -2.76 -5.40
CA PRO A 125 -7.26 -1.34 -5.71
C PRO A 125 -6.08 -1.05 -6.65
N ILE A 126 -6.32 -0.23 -7.67
CA ILE A 126 -5.27 0.23 -8.57
C ILE A 126 -4.54 1.39 -7.90
N THR A 127 -3.22 1.28 -7.81
CA THR A 127 -2.37 2.40 -7.45
C THR A 127 -2.02 3.16 -8.73
N ILE A 128 -2.57 4.35 -8.85
CA ILE A 128 -2.26 5.26 -9.94
C ILE A 128 -1.00 6.04 -9.54
N SER A 129 0.00 6.06 -10.41
CA SER A 129 1.21 6.85 -10.20
C SER A 129 0.95 8.32 -10.58
N GLU A 130 1.53 9.27 -9.84
CA GLU A 130 1.51 10.70 -10.24
C GLU A 130 2.25 10.97 -11.56
N TRP A 131 2.98 9.98 -12.05
CA TRP A 131 3.74 10.03 -13.29
C TRP A 131 2.96 9.51 -14.50
N GLU A 132 1.73 9.00 -14.28
CA GLU A 132 0.89 8.54 -15.40
C GLU A 132 0.27 9.71 -16.14
N GLU A 133 0.14 9.56 -17.46
CA GLU A 133 -0.55 10.54 -18.31
C GLU A 133 -2.08 10.45 -18.08
N ASN A 134 -2.73 11.61 -17.92
CA ASN A 134 -4.19 11.81 -17.95
C ASN A 134 -5.03 10.78 -17.18
N LEU A 135 -4.95 10.85 -15.85
CA LEU A 135 -5.47 9.86 -14.92
C LEU A 135 -6.98 9.62 -14.96
N GLU A 136 -7.80 10.64 -14.92
CA GLU A 136 -9.24 10.46 -14.74
C GLU A 136 -9.96 9.98 -16.01
N GLU A 137 -9.72 10.62 -17.15
CA GLU A 137 -10.42 10.26 -18.39
C GLU A 137 -10.01 8.89 -18.95
N VAL A 138 -8.74 8.49 -18.82
CA VAL A 138 -8.25 7.22 -19.33
C VAL A 138 -8.88 6.03 -18.60
N TYR A 139 -8.97 6.10 -17.28
CA TYR A 139 -9.55 5.00 -16.49
C TYR A 139 -11.07 4.93 -16.60
N GLN A 140 -11.77 6.07 -16.62
CA GLN A 140 -13.24 6.09 -16.78
C GLN A 140 -13.68 5.48 -18.10
N LYS A 141 -12.97 5.76 -19.19
CA LYS A 141 -13.24 5.16 -20.52
C LYS A 141 -12.95 3.66 -20.59
N ARG A 142 -12.20 3.13 -19.62
CA ARG A 142 -11.79 1.72 -19.55
C ARG A 142 -12.62 0.89 -18.58
N GLU A 143 -13.65 1.44 -17.98
CA GLU A 143 -14.53 0.68 -17.09
C GLU A 143 -15.07 -0.58 -17.81
N ASN A 144 -15.06 -1.72 -17.10
CA ASN A 144 -15.44 -3.05 -17.61
C ASN A 144 -14.54 -3.60 -18.75
N THR A 145 -13.42 -2.96 -19.08
CA THR A 145 -12.46 -3.52 -20.05
C THR A 145 -11.54 -4.52 -19.40
N LEU A 146 -11.14 -5.55 -20.16
CA LEU A 146 -10.12 -6.52 -19.73
C LEU A 146 -8.74 -5.86 -19.79
N VAL A 147 -7.99 -5.97 -18.71
CA VAL A 147 -6.63 -5.42 -18.58
C VAL A 147 -5.67 -6.43 -18.00
N ARG A 148 -4.38 -6.29 -18.31
CA ARG A 148 -3.28 -6.96 -17.61
C ARG A 148 -2.73 -6.07 -16.53
N TYR A 149 -2.42 -6.67 -15.37
CA TYR A 149 -1.91 -5.95 -14.23
C TYR A 149 -0.88 -6.75 -13.43
N LYS A 150 -0.10 -6.05 -12.62
CA LYS A 150 0.87 -6.60 -11.68
C LYS A 150 0.43 -6.28 -10.26
N LEU A 151 0.78 -7.16 -9.32
CA LEU A 151 0.53 -6.93 -7.91
C LEU A 151 1.70 -6.23 -7.24
N ASN A 152 1.39 -5.27 -6.37
CA ASN A 152 2.33 -4.63 -5.48
C ASN A 152 2.07 -5.06 -4.04
N GLN A 153 3.10 -5.00 -3.20
CA GLN A 153 3.03 -5.33 -1.77
C GLN A 153 2.54 -6.76 -1.48
N VAL A 154 2.95 -7.73 -2.29
CA VAL A 154 2.53 -9.15 -2.19
C VAL A 154 2.77 -9.78 -0.81
N ASN A 155 3.74 -9.28 -0.03
CA ASN A 155 4.02 -9.72 1.33
C ASN A 155 3.00 -9.21 2.36
N ARG A 156 2.05 -8.37 1.94
CA ARG A 156 1.04 -7.74 2.80
C ARG A 156 -0.33 -7.85 2.13
N THR A 157 -1.04 -8.95 2.37
CA THR A 157 -2.36 -9.22 1.79
C THR A 157 -3.39 -8.13 2.06
N ASP A 158 -3.27 -7.46 3.22
CA ASP A 158 -4.12 -6.33 3.62
C ASP A 158 -3.79 -5.00 2.92
N LYS A 159 -2.63 -4.93 2.23
CA LYS A 159 -2.16 -3.74 1.50
C LYS A 159 -1.94 -4.00 0.01
N LEU A 160 -2.44 -5.13 -0.47
CA LEU A 160 -2.30 -5.51 -1.87
C LEU A 160 -2.89 -4.44 -2.79
N THR A 161 -2.12 -4.01 -3.77
CA THR A 161 -2.55 -3.08 -4.82
C THR A 161 -2.15 -3.58 -6.19
N ALA A 162 -2.70 -3.00 -7.23
CA ALA A 162 -2.42 -3.34 -8.62
C ALA A 162 -1.85 -2.15 -9.39
N THR A 163 -0.99 -2.42 -10.36
CA THR A 163 -0.55 -1.48 -11.37
C THR A 163 -0.83 -2.07 -12.74
N LEU A 164 -1.42 -1.30 -13.65
CA LEU A 164 -1.70 -1.76 -15.01
C LEU A 164 -0.39 -1.96 -15.80
N SER A 165 -0.32 -3.04 -16.56
CA SER A 165 0.87 -3.36 -17.37
C SER A 165 1.05 -2.42 -18.57
N ASP A 166 -0.02 -1.75 -18.98
CA ASP A 166 -0.06 -0.80 -20.09
C ASP A 166 -0.22 0.66 -19.63
N ALA A 167 0.07 0.95 -18.36
CA ALA A 167 0.11 2.31 -17.84
C ALA A 167 1.12 3.14 -18.64
N LYS A 168 0.67 4.31 -19.11
CA LYS A 168 1.53 5.26 -19.82
C LYS A 168 1.98 6.34 -18.86
N PHE A 169 3.27 6.61 -18.86
CA PHE A 169 3.86 7.61 -17.99
C PHE A 169 4.28 8.83 -18.82
N VAL A 170 4.43 9.96 -18.15
CA VAL A 170 4.99 11.18 -18.79
C VAL A 170 6.43 10.92 -19.25
N ASP A 171 6.86 11.61 -20.32
CA ASP A 171 8.18 11.40 -20.92
C ASP A 171 9.32 11.57 -19.92
N GLU A 172 9.21 12.51 -19.01
CA GLU A 172 10.19 12.77 -17.96
C GLU A 172 10.42 11.56 -17.03
N TYR A 173 9.39 10.75 -16.83
CA TYR A 173 9.52 9.49 -16.07
C TYR A 173 10.46 8.51 -16.77
N TYR A 174 10.28 8.31 -18.08
CA TYR A 174 11.14 7.40 -18.85
C TYR A 174 12.59 7.89 -18.90
N VAL A 175 12.80 9.20 -19.07
CA VAL A 175 14.13 9.81 -19.00
C VAL A 175 14.77 9.58 -17.63
N LEU A 176 14.01 9.78 -16.55
CA LEU A 176 14.49 9.58 -15.19
C LEU A 176 14.86 8.12 -14.92
N MET A 177 14.05 7.17 -15.42
CA MET A 177 14.35 5.74 -15.30
C MET A 177 15.60 5.36 -16.08
N SER A 178 15.83 5.93 -17.26
CA SER A 178 17.08 5.76 -18.02
C SER A 178 18.30 6.25 -17.23
N HIS A 179 18.20 7.40 -16.56
CA HIS A 179 19.27 7.88 -15.66
C HIS A 179 19.52 6.93 -14.49
N PHE A 180 18.47 6.35 -13.91
CA PHE A 180 18.61 5.35 -12.86
C PHE A 180 19.28 4.07 -13.36
N ASP A 181 18.80 3.50 -14.44
CA ASP A 181 19.32 2.24 -15.01
C ASP A 181 20.79 2.37 -15.44
N ASN A 182 21.17 3.52 -16.03
CA ASN A 182 22.53 3.81 -16.46
C ASN A 182 23.42 4.42 -15.37
N GLN A 183 22.89 4.68 -14.17
CA GLN A 183 23.60 5.33 -13.05
C GLN A 183 24.21 6.69 -13.42
N THR A 184 23.59 7.41 -14.36
CA THR A 184 24.07 8.71 -14.84
C THR A 184 23.52 9.86 -13.98
N PRO A 185 24.34 10.92 -13.80
CA PRO A 185 23.91 12.13 -13.08
C PRO A 185 22.78 12.85 -13.79
N ILE A 186 21.96 13.55 -13.01
CA ILE A 186 20.94 14.47 -13.50
C ILE A 186 20.96 15.76 -12.68
N ARG A 187 20.63 16.89 -13.29
CA ARG A 187 20.55 18.18 -12.61
C ARG A 187 19.23 18.33 -11.88
N ALA A 188 19.30 18.77 -10.62
CA ALA A 188 18.15 19.08 -9.79
C ALA A 188 18.26 20.50 -9.23
N THR A 189 17.15 21.20 -9.12
CA THR A 189 17.06 22.53 -8.51
C THR A 189 16.55 22.40 -7.08
N ILE A 190 17.27 22.93 -6.10
CA ILE A 190 16.84 22.94 -4.70
C ILE A 190 15.65 23.87 -4.53
N THR A 191 14.57 23.36 -3.95
CA THR A 191 13.34 24.12 -3.68
C THR A 191 13.15 24.45 -2.21
N GLY A 192 13.81 23.72 -1.30
CA GLY A 192 13.74 23.96 0.13
C GLY A 192 14.61 23.04 0.95
N LYS A 193 14.79 23.37 2.22
CA LYS A 193 15.56 22.61 3.20
C LYS A 193 14.63 22.09 4.31
N SER A 194 14.88 20.90 4.77
CA SER A 194 14.26 20.31 5.97
C SER A 194 15.33 19.74 6.89
N LYS A 195 14.93 19.34 8.10
CA LYS A 195 15.84 18.68 9.05
C LYS A 195 16.43 17.35 8.56
N HIS A 196 15.86 16.75 7.52
CA HIS A 196 16.25 15.44 6.99
C HIS A 196 16.94 15.51 5.62
N GLY A 197 17.01 16.69 5.00
CA GLY A 197 17.59 16.86 3.68
C GLY A 197 17.00 18.04 2.90
N TYR A 198 17.18 17.98 1.58
CA TYR A 198 16.73 19.03 0.68
C TYR A 198 15.59 18.55 -0.20
N HIS A 199 14.57 19.38 -0.35
CA HIS A 199 13.58 19.23 -1.41
C HIS A 199 14.16 19.78 -2.71
N ALA A 200 14.01 19.04 -3.78
CA ALA A 200 14.50 19.42 -5.08
C ALA A 200 13.44 19.15 -6.16
N THR A 201 13.61 19.77 -7.31
CA THR A 201 12.82 19.48 -8.52
C THR A 201 13.74 19.17 -9.68
N LEU A 202 13.27 18.30 -10.57
CA LEU A 202 13.89 17.94 -11.83
C LEU A 202 12.97 18.34 -12.98
N PHE A 203 13.51 18.42 -14.19
CA PHE A 203 12.77 18.74 -15.42
C PHE A 203 11.88 19.99 -15.27
N GLU A 204 12.50 21.13 -14.88
CA GLU A 204 11.80 22.41 -14.74
C GLU A 204 10.62 22.40 -13.76
N GLY A 205 10.71 21.56 -12.72
CA GLY A 205 9.69 21.48 -11.68
C GLY A 205 8.65 20.37 -11.87
N LYS A 206 8.67 19.64 -12.98
CA LYS A 206 7.72 18.57 -13.26
C LYS A 206 7.86 17.38 -12.32
N ILE A 207 9.09 17.07 -11.87
CA ILE A 207 9.35 15.96 -10.96
C ILE A 207 9.87 16.46 -9.62
N LYS A 208 9.24 16.05 -8.52
CA LYS A 208 9.67 16.34 -7.16
C LYS A 208 10.66 15.29 -6.69
N GLY A 209 11.77 15.73 -6.11
CA GLY A 209 12.81 14.91 -5.54
C GLY A 209 13.12 15.27 -4.08
N PHE A 210 13.71 14.33 -3.37
CA PHE A 210 14.23 14.54 -2.03
C PHE A 210 15.64 13.98 -1.91
N ILE A 211 16.58 14.85 -1.54
CA ILE A 211 17.97 14.53 -1.29
C ILE A 211 18.14 14.33 0.21
N ARG A 212 18.40 13.10 0.63
CA ARG A 212 18.56 12.78 2.07
C ARG A 212 19.99 13.09 2.52
N LEU A 213 20.12 13.84 3.60
CA LEU A 213 21.41 14.03 4.27
C LEU A 213 21.74 12.79 5.12
N PRO A 214 23.01 12.33 5.11
CA PRO A 214 23.46 11.29 6.03
C PRO A 214 23.32 11.76 7.48
N LEU A 215 22.87 10.88 8.35
CA LEU A 215 22.61 11.17 9.78
C LEU A 215 23.85 11.64 10.57
N ASN A 216 25.06 11.40 10.06
CA ASN A 216 26.34 11.67 10.75
C ASN A 216 27.15 12.81 10.14
N GLN A 217 26.59 13.62 9.24
CA GLN A 217 27.32 14.73 8.61
C GLN A 217 26.70 16.08 9.00
N THR A 218 26.96 16.52 10.24
CA THR A 218 26.50 17.84 10.69
C THR A 218 27.47 18.96 10.34
N ASP A 219 28.74 18.70 10.03
CA ASP A 219 29.77 19.74 9.97
C ASP A 219 30.54 19.92 8.64
N SER A 220 30.29 19.10 7.61
CA SER A 220 31.02 19.20 6.33
C SER A 220 30.17 19.23 5.05
N CYS A 221 28.88 19.23 5.17
CA CYS A 221 28.01 19.35 3.99
C CYS A 221 27.90 20.80 3.54
N LYS A 222 28.21 21.05 2.27
CA LYS A 222 27.93 22.30 1.58
C LYS A 222 26.45 22.66 1.83
N ASP A 223 26.21 23.83 2.38
CA ASP A 223 24.83 24.29 2.60
C ASP A 223 24.32 24.85 1.28
N TYR A 224 23.22 24.25 0.78
CA TYR A 224 22.60 24.66 -0.47
C TYR A 224 21.42 25.58 -0.20
N ASN A 225 21.35 26.65 -0.98
CA ASN A 225 20.27 27.61 -0.94
C ASN A 225 19.15 27.21 -1.91
N LYS A 226 17.98 27.84 -1.71
CA LYS A 226 16.87 27.72 -2.64
C LYS A 226 17.32 28.25 -4.03
N LEU A 227 17.02 27.50 -5.09
CA LEU A 227 17.39 27.71 -6.50
C LEU A 227 18.82 27.28 -6.88
N ASP A 228 19.61 26.76 -5.94
CA ASP A 228 20.87 26.15 -6.33
C ASP A 228 20.63 24.94 -7.22
N ILE A 229 21.46 24.78 -8.24
CA ILE A 229 21.48 23.64 -9.13
C ILE A 229 22.55 22.67 -8.66
N VAL A 230 22.17 21.42 -8.44
CA VAL A 230 23.04 20.35 -7.96
C VAL A 230 22.99 19.16 -8.90
N GLU A 231 24.07 18.40 -8.95
CA GLU A 231 24.08 17.12 -9.63
C GLU A 231 23.70 16.00 -8.64
N VAL A 232 22.76 15.17 -9.06
CA VAL A 232 22.21 14.09 -8.23
C VAL A 232 22.13 12.79 -9.03
N ARG A 233 22.08 11.66 -8.31
CA ARG A 233 21.69 10.35 -8.87
C ARG A 233 20.37 9.91 -8.30
N VAL A 234 19.57 9.22 -9.08
CA VAL A 234 18.36 8.55 -8.61
C VAL A 234 18.80 7.36 -7.75
N LYS A 235 18.39 7.36 -6.47
CA LYS A 235 18.84 6.36 -5.49
C LYS A 235 18.16 5.02 -5.63
N HIS A 236 16.85 5.05 -5.87
CA HIS A 236 16.02 3.87 -5.97
C HIS A 236 15.13 3.98 -7.19
N ARG A 237 14.87 2.84 -7.82
CA ARG A 237 13.85 2.80 -8.87
C ARG A 237 12.55 3.36 -8.31
N ILE A 238 11.91 4.24 -9.07
CA ILE A 238 10.62 4.79 -8.66
C ILE A 238 9.63 3.63 -8.57
N GLN A 239 9.05 3.47 -7.38
CA GLN A 239 7.98 2.50 -7.16
C GLN A 239 6.65 3.22 -7.31
N ASP A 240 5.68 2.53 -7.88
CA ASP A 240 4.32 3.04 -8.01
C ASP A 240 3.77 3.51 -6.67
N GLY A 241 3.15 4.69 -6.65
CA GLY A 241 2.61 5.34 -5.45
C GLY A 241 3.58 6.22 -4.65
N HIS A 242 4.83 6.37 -5.10
CA HIS A 242 5.75 7.34 -4.50
C HIS A 242 5.64 8.71 -5.18
N ARG A 243 5.29 9.73 -4.39
CA ARG A 243 5.14 11.13 -4.85
C ARG A 243 6.47 11.87 -5.03
N VAL A 244 7.56 11.33 -4.50
CA VAL A 244 8.84 12.01 -4.45
C VAL A 244 9.96 11.03 -4.77
N VAL A 245 10.84 11.42 -5.70
CA VAL A 245 12.00 10.62 -6.08
C VAL A 245 13.10 10.75 -5.03
N SER A 246 13.65 9.65 -4.56
CA SER A 246 14.82 9.65 -3.67
C SER A 246 16.09 9.88 -4.48
N LEU A 247 16.86 10.90 -4.09
CA LEU A 247 18.06 11.36 -4.77
C LEU A 247 19.27 11.32 -3.84
N ASP A 248 20.42 10.93 -4.37
CA ASP A 248 21.72 11.07 -3.72
C ASP A 248 22.51 12.21 -4.38
N LEU A 249 23.10 13.07 -3.56
CA LEU A 249 23.97 14.14 -4.03
C LEU A 249 25.26 13.55 -4.59
N ILE A 250 25.73 14.09 -5.70
CA ILE A 250 27.05 13.77 -6.22
C ILE A 250 28.02 14.84 -5.69
N SER A 251 28.96 14.38 -4.86
CA SER A 251 30.04 15.22 -4.31
C SER A 251 31.07 15.55 -5.36
#